data_4cb2e362b09bd1303f7b77d509237375
#
_entry.id   4cb2e362b09bd1303f7b77d509237375
#
_cell.length_a   1.000
_cell.length_b   1.000
_cell.length_c   1.000
_cell.angle_alpha   90.00
_cell.angle_beta   90.00
_cell.angle_gamma   90.00
#
_symmetry.space_group_name_H-M   'P 1'
#
loop_
_entity.id
_entity.type
_entity.pdbx_description
1 polymer ?
#
loop_
_entity_poly.entity_id
_entity_poly.type
_entity_poly.pdbx_seq_one_letter_code
_entity_poly.pdbx_strand_id
1 'polypeptide(L)'
;SRRHRQMCIRDSNKKSYDQLHPTGPKHNYNYHTEAMDRAMQGGIDDVGIGVLFGLELYRYELAGLLMHAEHLEAVHGVGPHTISVPRIKAADDINPDDFDNGIDDETFAKIVAIIRIAVPYTGMIISTRESESVRKKVLELGISQISGGSRTSVGGYDEPESEEENSAQFDVSDNRSLDEVVRWLMNLGYIPSFCTACYREGRTGDRFMSLCKSGQIQNCCHPNALMTLEEYLVDYASNDTRNVGQKLIEQELEKIPNEKVRTIAKEHIFDIRNNLSLIHI
;
A
#
# COMPACT_ATOMS: atom_id res chain seq x y z
N SER A 1 -4.45 -20.24 7.75
CA SER A 1 -4.58 -20.21 6.29
C SER A 1 -3.81 -19.00 5.76
N ARG A 2 -2.86 -19.24 4.86
CA ARG A 2 -2.09 -18.18 4.22
C ARG A 2 -2.98 -17.52 3.17
N ARG A 3 -3.68 -16.47 3.53
CA ARG A 3 -4.33 -15.57 2.57
C ARG A 3 -3.22 -14.75 1.93
N HIS A 4 -2.75 -15.16 0.75
CA HIS A 4 -1.72 -14.46 0.03
C HIS A 4 -2.37 -13.33 -0.77
N ARG A 5 -2.00 -12.09 -0.46
CA ARG A 5 -2.23 -10.97 -1.37
C ARG A 5 -1.40 -11.21 -2.62
N GLN A 6 -2.06 -11.40 -3.73
CA GLN A 6 -1.40 -11.48 -5.01
C GLN A 6 -1.57 -10.14 -5.72
N MET A 7 -0.50 -9.39 -5.83
CA MET A 7 -0.47 -8.22 -6.68
C MET A 7 -0.05 -8.64 -8.08
N CYS A 8 -0.90 -8.42 -9.05
CA CYS A 8 -0.52 -8.52 -10.45
C CYS A 8 -0.26 -7.13 -11.00
N ILE A 9 0.99 -6.85 -11.28
CA ILE A 9 1.39 -5.69 -12.08
C ILE A 9 1.25 -6.12 -13.52
N ARG A 10 0.51 -5.36 -14.35
CA ARG A 10 0.18 -5.74 -15.71
C ARG A 10 0.34 -4.61 -16.68
N ASP A 11 0.64 -5.03 -17.91
CA ASP A 11 0.35 -4.34 -19.13
C ASP A 11 -1.07 -4.65 -19.57
N SER A 12 -1.88 -3.65 -19.82
CA SER A 12 -3.22 -3.85 -20.35
C SER A 12 -3.19 -4.13 -21.86
N ASN A 13 -2.11 -3.78 -22.54
CA ASN A 13 -1.92 -4.03 -23.96
C ASN A 13 -1.34 -5.43 -24.22
N LYS A 14 -2.18 -6.31 -24.80
CA LYS A 14 -1.77 -7.68 -25.11
C LYS A 14 -0.53 -7.76 -26.01
N LYS A 15 -0.40 -6.87 -27.01
CA LYS A 15 0.71 -6.91 -27.97
C LYS A 15 2.04 -6.61 -27.27
N SER A 16 2.07 -5.58 -26.45
CA SER A 16 3.26 -5.21 -25.67
C SER A 16 3.56 -6.28 -24.63
N TYR A 17 2.54 -6.81 -23.98
CA TYR A 17 2.67 -7.91 -23.02
C TYR A 17 3.33 -9.15 -23.64
N ASP A 18 2.85 -9.59 -24.83
CA ASP A 18 3.40 -10.76 -25.52
C ASP A 18 4.86 -10.54 -25.96
N GLN A 19 5.24 -9.30 -26.28
CA GLN A 19 6.62 -8.94 -26.61
C GLN A 19 7.54 -8.99 -25.39
N LEU A 20 7.08 -8.50 -24.24
CA LEU A 20 7.85 -8.46 -22.98
C LEU A 20 7.89 -9.82 -22.26
N HIS A 21 6.93 -10.70 -22.55
CA HIS A 21 6.84 -12.03 -21.93
C HIS A 21 6.76 -13.15 -22.98
N PRO A 22 7.79 -13.31 -23.84
CA PRO A 22 7.76 -14.27 -24.94
C PRO A 22 7.78 -15.73 -24.46
N THR A 23 8.26 -16.00 -23.25
CA THR A 23 8.40 -17.34 -22.66
C THR A 23 8.19 -17.30 -21.14
N GLY A 24 8.15 -18.46 -20.51
CA GLY A 24 8.08 -18.58 -19.05
C GLY A 24 6.65 -18.53 -18.49
N PRO A 25 6.50 -18.54 -17.14
CA PRO A 25 5.19 -18.68 -16.48
C PRO A 25 4.20 -17.56 -16.80
N LYS A 26 4.70 -16.39 -17.19
CA LYS A 26 3.90 -15.20 -17.46
C LYS A 26 3.52 -15.04 -18.94
N HIS A 27 3.96 -15.93 -19.84
CA HIS A 27 3.76 -15.77 -21.29
C HIS A 27 2.28 -15.75 -21.73
N ASN A 28 1.38 -16.33 -20.95
CA ASN A 28 -0.04 -16.39 -21.30
C ASN A 28 -0.79 -15.17 -20.75
N TYR A 29 -1.02 -14.19 -21.62
CA TYR A 29 -1.72 -12.96 -21.29
C TYR A 29 -3.10 -13.19 -20.68
N ASN A 30 -3.95 -14.01 -21.29
CA ASN A 30 -5.31 -14.25 -20.80
C ASN A 30 -5.29 -14.91 -19.41
N TYR A 31 -4.46 -15.94 -19.24
CA TYR A 31 -4.29 -16.60 -17.96
C TYR A 31 -3.87 -15.62 -16.86
N HIS A 32 -3.00 -14.67 -17.19
CA HIS A 32 -2.54 -13.65 -16.26
C HIS A 32 -3.61 -12.60 -15.97
N THR A 33 -4.35 -12.17 -17.00
CA THR A 33 -5.42 -11.17 -16.87
C THR A 33 -6.56 -11.67 -16.00
N GLU A 34 -6.91 -12.93 -16.08
CA GLU A 34 -7.96 -13.58 -15.27
C GLU A 34 -7.47 -14.10 -13.91
N ALA A 35 -6.24 -13.76 -13.49
CA ALA A 35 -5.68 -14.31 -12.25
C ALA A 35 -6.47 -13.90 -11.01
N MET A 36 -7.03 -12.68 -10.97
CA MET A 36 -7.83 -12.22 -9.85
C MET A 36 -9.21 -12.89 -9.81
N ASP A 37 -9.83 -13.11 -10.97
CA ASP A 37 -11.07 -13.88 -11.06
C ASP A 37 -10.90 -15.29 -10.51
N ARG A 38 -9.83 -15.99 -10.91
CA ARG A 38 -9.54 -17.33 -10.37
C ARG A 38 -9.22 -17.32 -8.89
N ALA A 39 -8.55 -16.27 -8.40
CA ALA A 39 -8.26 -16.13 -6.98
C ALA A 39 -9.56 -15.96 -6.17
N MET A 40 -10.46 -15.10 -6.64
CA MET A 40 -11.75 -14.84 -6.00
C MET A 40 -12.69 -16.06 -6.10
N GLN A 41 -12.73 -16.76 -7.22
CA GLN A 41 -13.42 -18.04 -7.37
C GLN A 41 -12.87 -19.12 -6.43
N GLY A 42 -11.57 -19.07 -6.12
CA GLY A 42 -10.90 -19.93 -5.15
C GLY A 42 -11.13 -19.53 -3.68
N GLY A 43 -11.94 -18.50 -3.42
CA GLY A 43 -12.28 -18.05 -2.06
C GLY A 43 -11.32 -17.01 -1.47
N ILE A 44 -10.46 -16.38 -2.29
CA ILE A 44 -9.69 -15.21 -1.89
C ILE A 44 -10.56 -13.98 -2.13
N ASP A 45 -10.92 -13.30 -1.08
CA ASP A 45 -11.82 -12.12 -1.12
C ASP A 45 -11.07 -10.78 -1.05
N ASP A 46 -9.74 -10.81 -0.98
CA ASP A 46 -8.88 -9.64 -0.78
C ASP A 46 -7.79 -9.62 -1.85
N VAL A 47 -8.11 -9.06 -3.02
CA VAL A 47 -7.19 -9.01 -4.17
C VAL A 47 -6.64 -7.60 -4.39
N GLY A 48 -5.40 -7.54 -4.90
CA GLY A 48 -4.76 -6.30 -5.31
C GLY A 48 -4.51 -6.29 -6.81
N ILE A 49 -4.78 -5.16 -7.45
CA ILE A 49 -4.50 -4.95 -8.87
C ILE A 49 -3.49 -3.81 -9.06
N GLY A 50 -2.95 -3.70 -10.27
CA GLY A 50 -2.03 -2.62 -10.62
C GLY A 50 -1.51 -2.75 -12.03
N VAL A 51 -1.01 -1.65 -12.57
CA VAL A 51 -0.33 -1.59 -13.87
C VAL A 51 1.02 -0.90 -13.69
N LEU A 52 2.00 -1.27 -14.51
CA LEU A 52 3.30 -0.62 -14.55
C LEU A 52 3.27 0.50 -15.58
N PHE A 53 3.07 1.73 -15.13
CA PHE A 53 3.03 2.90 -16.00
C PHE A 53 4.39 3.18 -16.65
N GLY A 54 4.36 3.49 -17.93
CA GLY A 54 5.54 3.81 -18.75
C GLY A 54 5.90 2.75 -19.80
N LEU A 55 5.29 1.56 -19.75
CA LEU A 55 5.43 0.55 -20.81
C LEU A 55 4.57 0.93 -22.04
N GLU A 56 3.34 1.34 -21.77
CA GLU A 56 2.36 1.77 -22.76
C GLU A 56 1.82 3.16 -22.46
N LEU A 57 1.01 3.71 -23.37
CA LEU A 57 0.33 4.99 -23.15
C LEU A 57 -0.45 4.98 -21.83
N TYR A 58 -0.09 5.85 -20.92
CA TYR A 58 -0.65 5.87 -19.56
C TYR A 58 -2.19 5.96 -19.53
N ARG A 59 -2.80 6.61 -20.53
CA ARG A 59 -4.27 6.72 -20.64
C ARG A 59 -4.92 5.37 -20.95
N TYR A 60 -4.27 4.56 -21.75
CA TYR A 60 -4.73 3.21 -22.07
C TYR A 60 -4.60 2.30 -20.85
N GLU A 61 -3.45 2.35 -20.17
CA GLU A 61 -3.20 1.58 -18.96
C GLU A 61 -4.13 1.98 -17.81
N LEU A 62 -4.38 3.28 -17.64
CA LEU A 62 -5.32 3.79 -16.66
C LEU A 62 -6.75 3.32 -16.95
N ALA A 63 -7.20 3.39 -18.19
CA ALA A 63 -8.51 2.89 -18.58
C ALA A 63 -8.63 1.38 -18.32
N GLY A 64 -7.63 0.59 -18.70
CA GLY A 64 -7.59 -0.85 -18.44
C GLY A 64 -7.64 -1.19 -16.95
N LEU A 65 -6.91 -0.43 -16.11
CA LEU A 65 -6.92 -0.59 -14.67
C LEU A 65 -8.30 -0.32 -14.05
N LEU A 66 -8.96 0.77 -14.47
CA LEU A 66 -10.29 1.14 -13.98
C LEU A 66 -11.35 0.12 -14.46
N MET A 67 -11.30 -0.31 -15.70
CA MET A 67 -12.18 -1.37 -16.23
C MET A 67 -11.98 -2.69 -15.46
N HIS A 68 -10.75 -3.02 -15.07
CA HIS A 68 -10.49 -4.22 -14.27
C HIS A 68 -11.08 -4.10 -12.87
N ALA A 69 -10.96 -2.94 -12.20
CA ALA A 69 -11.59 -2.70 -10.92
C ALA A 69 -13.12 -2.83 -10.99
N GLU A 70 -13.72 -2.25 -12.02
CA GLU A 70 -15.16 -2.31 -12.31
C GLU A 70 -15.63 -3.74 -12.63
N HIS A 71 -14.85 -4.49 -13.41
CA HIS A 71 -15.11 -5.91 -13.70
C HIS A 71 -15.16 -6.75 -12.41
N LEU A 72 -14.17 -6.61 -11.54
CA LEU A 72 -14.15 -7.38 -10.28
C LEU A 72 -15.37 -7.05 -9.40
N GLU A 73 -15.75 -5.79 -9.31
CA GLU A 73 -16.95 -5.39 -8.56
C GLU A 73 -18.23 -5.93 -9.20
N ALA A 74 -18.33 -5.89 -10.53
CA ALA A 74 -19.52 -6.37 -11.26
C ALA A 74 -19.68 -7.90 -11.19
N VAL A 75 -18.59 -8.66 -11.29
CA VAL A 75 -18.62 -10.13 -11.36
C VAL A 75 -18.63 -10.77 -9.99
N HIS A 76 -17.88 -10.22 -9.04
CA HIS A 76 -17.68 -10.81 -7.70
C HIS A 76 -18.38 -10.05 -6.58
N GLY A 77 -19.05 -8.92 -6.88
CA GLY A 77 -19.73 -8.07 -5.89
C GLY A 77 -18.78 -7.22 -5.06
N VAL A 78 -17.47 -7.38 -5.25
CA VAL A 78 -16.42 -6.71 -4.47
C VAL A 78 -15.30 -6.25 -5.39
N GLY A 79 -14.93 -4.97 -5.30
CA GLY A 79 -13.80 -4.41 -6.05
C GLY A 79 -12.44 -4.75 -5.39
N PRO A 80 -11.33 -4.28 -5.98
CA PRO A 80 -10.01 -4.57 -5.46
C PRO A 80 -9.80 -3.92 -4.09
N HIS A 81 -9.19 -4.67 -3.17
CA HIS A 81 -8.80 -4.16 -1.86
C HIS A 81 -7.70 -3.10 -1.96
N THR A 82 -6.77 -3.32 -2.88
CA THR A 82 -5.66 -2.39 -3.11
C THR A 82 -5.38 -2.18 -4.60
N ILE A 83 -4.95 -0.95 -4.93
CA ILE A 83 -4.39 -0.62 -6.24
C ILE A 83 -2.95 -0.17 -6.06
N SER A 84 -2.04 -0.82 -6.79
CA SER A 84 -0.64 -0.45 -6.85
C SER A 84 -0.37 0.40 -8.10
N VAL A 85 0.38 1.49 -7.94
CA VAL A 85 0.65 2.46 -9.01
C VAL A 85 2.16 2.60 -9.29
N PRO A 86 2.88 1.52 -9.61
CA PRO A 86 4.28 1.62 -9.99
C PRO A 86 4.42 2.26 -11.38
N ARG A 87 5.54 2.96 -11.58
CA ARG A 87 6.00 3.38 -12.91
C ARG A 87 7.40 2.85 -13.16
N ILE A 88 7.80 2.79 -14.44
CA ILE A 88 9.15 2.36 -14.81
C ILE A 88 10.16 3.29 -14.17
N LYS A 89 11.15 2.69 -13.54
CA LYS A 89 12.34 3.31 -12.98
C LYS A 89 13.56 2.50 -13.41
N ALA A 90 14.74 3.09 -13.34
CA ALA A 90 15.97 2.39 -13.60
C ALA A 90 16.11 1.13 -12.73
N ALA A 91 16.70 0.11 -13.28
CA ALA A 91 17.11 -1.13 -12.63
C ALA A 91 18.32 -1.69 -13.39
N ASP A 92 18.97 -2.72 -12.85
CA ASP A 92 20.22 -3.24 -13.44
C ASP A 92 20.14 -3.53 -14.94
N ASP A 93 19.01 -4.09 -15.40
CA ASP A 93 18.78 -4.45 -16.82
C ASP A 93 17.70 -3.60 -17.49
N ILE A 94 17.28 -2.49 -16.88
CA ILE A 94 16.19 -1.64 -17.38
C ILE A 94 16.64 -0.19 -17.40
N ASN A 95 16.80 0.34 -18.62
CA ASN A 95 16.93 1.78 -18.81
C ASN A 95 15.55 2.38 -19.13
N PRO A 96 15.02 3.32 -18.31
CA PRO A 96 13.74 3.97 -18.58
C PRO A 96 13.68 4.67 -19.94
N ASP A 97 14.81 5.13 -20.48
CA ASP A 97 14.91 5.81 -21.75
C ASP A 97 14.70 4.87 -22.96
N ASP A 98 14.70 3.56 -22.75
CA ASP A 98 14.36 2.57 -23.77
C ASP A 98 12.84 2.46 -24.00
N PHE A 99 12.03 3.17 -23.22
CA PHE A 99 10.57 3.15 -23.26
C PHE A 99 10.02 4.55 -23.62
N ASP A 100 9.32 4.62 -24.76
CA ASP A 100 8.78 5.88 -25.30
C ASP A 100 7.62 6.48 -24.47
N ASN A 101 7.05 5.73 -23.54
CA ASN A 101 5.84 6.08 -22.80
C ASN A 101 6.10 6.46 -21.32
N GLY A 102 7.33 6.83 -20.99
CA GLY A 102 7.68 7.31 -19.65
C GLY A 102 6.77 8.45 -19.19
N ILE A 103 6.44 8.49 -17.90
CA ILE A 103 5.58 9.54 -17.33
C ILE A 103 6.34 10.37 -16.31
N ASP A 104 6.13 11.68 -16.37
CA ASP A 104 6.68 12.63 -15.41
C ASP A 104 5.92 12.61 -14.06
N ASP A 105 6.45 13.34 -13.07
CA ASP A 105 5.89 13.38 -11.72
C ASP A 105 4.51 14.07 -11.68
N GLU A 106 4.24 15.00 -12.59
CA GLU A 106 2.96 15.69 -12.66
C GLU A 106 1.87 14.78 -13.23
N THR A 107 2.18 14.08 -14.32
CA THR A 107 1.29 13.07 -14.90
C THR A 107 1.04 11.93 -13.92
N PHE A 108 2.06 11.48 -13.19
CA PHE A 108 1.92 10.47 -12.16
C PHE A 108 0.97 10.92 -11.05
N ALA A 109 1.12 12.14 -10.56
CA ALA A 109 0.23 12.72 -9.55
C ALA A 109 -1.23 12.82 -10.06
N LYS A 110 -1.44 13.20 -11.31
CA LYS A 110 -2.77 13.21 -11.94
C LYS A 110 -3.39 11.80 -12.00
N ILE A 111 -2.61 10.79 -12.36
CA ILE A 111 -3.07 9.38 -12.38
C ILE A 111 -3.54 8.96 -10.98
N VAL A 112 -2.75 9.23 -9.95
CA VAL A 112 -3.11 8.92 -8.55
C VAL A 112 -4.42 9.60 -8.15
N ALA A 113 -4.58 10.88 -8.46
CA ALA A 113 -5.80 11.63 -8.16
C ALA A 113 -7.02 11.06 -8.91
N ILE A 114 -6.88 10.70 -10.19
CA ILE A 114 -7.97 10.11 -10.98
C ILE A 114 -8.39 8.76 -10.40
N ILE A 115 -7.44 7.88 -10.05
CA ILE A 115 -7.75 6.58 -9.45
C ILE A 115 -8.48 6.78 -8.11
N ARG A 116 -8.05 7.72 -7.28
CA ARG A 116 -8.71 8.02 -6.00
C ARG A 116 -10.15 8.47 -6.18
N ILE A 117 -10.44 9.26 -7.20
CA ILE A 117 -11.80 9.71 -7.51
C ILE A 117 -12.65 8.56 -8.09
N ALA A 118 -12.08 7.77 -8.99
CA ALA A 118 -12.78 6.70 -9.69
C ALA A 118 -13.07 5.48 -8.80
N VAL A 119 -12.13 5.14 -7.88
CA VAL A 119 -12.25 3.98 -6.97
C VAL A 119 -11.98 4.45 -5.53
N PRO A 120 -12.90 5.21 -4.93
CA PRO A 120 -12.66 5.93 -3.68
C PRO A 120 -12.46 5.02 -2.45
N TYR A 121 -12.96 3.80 -2.49
CA TYR A 121 -12.94 2.84 -1.38
C TYR A 121 -11.66 1.99 -1.31
N THR A 122 -10.84 1.96 -2.36
CA THR A 122 -9.66 1.08 -2.43
C THR A 122 -8.45 1.66 -1.68
N GLY A 123 -7.61 0.79 -1.15
CA GLY A 123 -6.28 1.17 -0.70
C GLY A 123 -5.36 1.44 -1.89
N MET A 124 -4.60 2.54 -1.86
CA MET A 124 -3.62 2.83 -2.92
C MET A 124 -2.21 2.77 -2.36
N ILE A 125 -1.36 2.00 -3.03
CA ILE A 125 0.00 1.69 -2.57
C ILE A 125 1.02 2.45 -3.40
N ILE A 126 1.96 3.12 -2.69
CA ILE A 126 3.18 3.65 -3.29
C ILE A 126 4.43 2.97 -2.72
N SER A 127 5.37 2.66 -3.59
CA SER A 127 6.61 2.00 -3.21
C SER A 127 7.76 2.98 -2.99
N THR A 128 8.87 2.47 -2.45
CA THR A 128 10.14 3.17 -2.28
C THR A 128 10.87 3.48 -3.59
N ARG A 129 10.35 3.06 -4.75
CA ARG A 129 10.84 3.48 -6.07
C ARG A 129 10.70 4.98 -6.31
N GLU A 130 9.71 5.60 -5.65
CA GLU A 130 9.47 7.03 -5.77
C GLU A 130 10.25 7.81 -4.73
N SER A 131 10.73 8.99 -5.13
CA SER A 131 11.43 9.92 -4.25
C SER A 131 10.54 10.43 -3.12
N GLU A 132 11.14 10.90 -2.05
CA GLU A 132 10.42 11.49 -0.91
C GLU A 132 9.45 12.59 -1.34
N SER A 133 9.88 13.48 -2.25
CA SER A 133 9.06 14.59 -2.73
C SER A 133 7.83 14.13 -3.49
N VAL A 134 7.96 13.12 -4.35
CA VAL A 134 6.84 12.52 -5.07
C VAL A 134 5.91 11.80 -4.10
N ARG A 135 6.45 11.02 -3.17
CA ARG A 135 5.67 10.30 -2.16
C ARG A 135 4.86 11.27 -1.31
N LYS A 136 5.44 12.39 -0.86
CA LYS A 136 4.73 13.45 -0.16
C LYS A 136 3.56 14.00 -0.97
N LYS A 137 3.81 14.37 -2.24
CA LYS A 137 2.78 14.92 -3.14
C LYS A 137 1.60 13.97 -3.32
N VAL A 138 1.86 12.67 -3.53
CA VAL A 138 0.77 11.72 -3.81
C VAL A 138 0.04 11.23 -2.54
N LEU A 139 0.65 11.33 -1.36
CA LEU A 139 -0.06 11.14 -0.09
C LEU A 139 -1.22 12.15 0.05
N GLU A 140 -0.98 13.41 -0.30
CA GLU A 140 -2.01 14.46 -0.30
C GLU A 140 -3.13 14.20 -1.32
N LEU A 141 -2.85 13.39 -2.37
CA LEU A 141 -3.79 13.01 -3.43
C LEU A 141 -4.52 11.68 -3.18
N GLY A 142 -4.26 11.04 -2.04
CA GLY A 142 -5.04 9.87 -1.62
C GLY A 142 -4.32 8.54 -1.60
N ILE A 143 -2.99 8.51 -1.72
CA ILE A 143 -2.24 7.31 -1.34
C ILE A 143 -2.50 7.01 0.13
N SER A 144 -2.83 5.76 0.44
CA SER A 144 -3.18 5.31 1.78
C SER A 144 -2.28 4.20 2.32
N GLN A 145 -1.42 3.64 1.48
CA GLN A 145 -0.46 2.62 1.88
C GLN A 145 0.92 2.98 1.32
N ILE A 146 1.94 2.85 2.15
CA ILE A 146 3.30 3.26 1.81
C ILE A 146 4.31 2.20 2.25
N SER A 147 5.29 1.90 1.40
CA SER A 147 6.41 1.05 1.77
C SER A 147 7.49 1.88 2.48
N GLY A 148 8.17 1.29 3.45
CA GLY A 148 9.31 1.89 4.14
C GLY A 148 10.37 0.85 4.44
N GLY A 149 11.64 1.23 4.43
CA GLY A 149 12.77 0.34 4.71
C GLY A 149 12.90 -0.82 3.73
N SER A 150 12.51 -0.62 2.45
CA SER A 150 12.52 -1.71 1.46
C SER A 150 13.94 -2.07 1.06
N ARG A 151 14.22 -3.38 0.98
CA ARG A 151 15.43 -3.97 0.43
C ARG A 151 15.04 -4.82 -0.77
N THR A 152 15.71 -4.62 -1.90
CA THR A 152 15.35 -5.28 -3.17
C THR A 152 16.37 -6.32 -3.63
N SER A 153 17.51 -6.40 -2.96
CA SER A 153 18.51 -7.46 -3.14
C SER A 153 18.06 -8.77 -2.50
N VAL A 154 18.52 -9.89 -3.03
CA VAL A 154 18.29 -11.22 -2.44
C VAL A 154 19.00 -11.30 -1.08
N GLY A 155 18.27 -11.66 -0.03
CA GLY A 155 18.81 -11.70 1.35
C GLY A 155 19.00 -10.33 2.02
N GLY A 156 18.63 -9.23 1.36
CA GLY A 156 18.93 -7.85 1.80
C GLY A 156 18.34 -7.43 3.16
N TYR A 157 17.50 -8.24 3.78
CA TYR A 157 17.01 -8.00 5.14
C TYR A 157 17.85 -8.69 6.21
N ASP A 158 18.64 -9.69 5.85
CA ASP A 158 19.42 -10.53 6.77
C ASP A 158 20.90 -10.16 6.79
N GLU A 159 21.42 -9.53 5.74
CA GLU A 159 22.83 -9.17 5.61
C GLU A 159 23.05 -7.66 5.51
N PRO A 160 24.17 -7.13 6.08
CA PRO A 160 24.58 -5.75 5.82
C PRO A 160 24.94 -5.59 4.34
N GLU A 161 24.60 -4.45 3.75
CA GLU A 161 24.89 -4.15 2.34
C GLU A 161 26.36 -4.42 1.99
N SER A 162 26.62 -5.44 1.15
CA SER A 162 27.88 -5.58 0.46
C SER A 162 27.79 -4.79 -0.85
N GLU A 163 28.80 -3.98 -1.13
CA GLU A 163 28.88 -3.13 -2.34
C GLU A 163 28.94 -3.94 -3.67
N GLU A 164 28.98 -5.28 -3.61
CA GLU A 164 29.28 -6.14 -4.76
C GLU A 164 28.11 -6.99 -5.30
N GLU A 165 26.92 -6.97 -4.71
CA GLU A 165 25.80 -7.77 -5.23
C GLU A 165 24.73 -6.93 -5.92
N ASN A 166 24.90 -6.74 -7.23
CA ASN A 166 23.94 -6.22 -8.18
C ASN A 166 22.78 -7.22 -8.42
N SER A 167 22.01 -7.54 -7.38
CA SER A 167 20.83 -8.42 -7.50
C SER A 167 19.51 -7.68 -7.24
N ALA A 168 19.55 -6.36 -7.22
CA ALA A 168 18.37 -5.54 -6.96
C ALA A 168 17.34 -5.63 -8.10
N GLN A 169 16.10 -5.96 -7.79
CA GLN A 169 15.01 -6.00 -8.78
C GLN A 169 14.68 -4.61 -9.37
N PHE A 170 15.01 -3.55 -8.65
CA PHE A 170 14.86 -2.14 -9.06
C PHE A 170 15.57 -1.23 -8.07
N ASP A 171 15.95 -0.05 -8.54
CA ASP A 171 16.56 0.98 -7.70
C ASP A 171 15.55 1.55 -6.71
N VAL A 172 15.99 1.67 -5.46
CA VAL A 172 15.20 2.28 -4.38
C VAL A 172 15.60 3.74 -4.28
N SER A 173 14.66 4.65 -4.60
CA SER A 173 14.90 6.10 -4.50
C SER A 173 14.77 6.62 -3.05
N ASP A 174 14.02 5.92 -2.21
CA ASP A 174 13.85 6.25 -0.79
C ASP A 174 14.45 5.14 0.08
N ASN A 175 15.69 5.34 0.50
CA ASN A 175 16.51 4.40 1.27
C ASN A 175 16.35 4.56 2.78
N ARG A 176 15.43 5.42 3.24
CA ARG A 176 15.20 5.64 4.67
C ARG A 176 14.75 4.35 5.35
N SER A 177 15.20 4.18 6.59
CA SER A 177 14.73 3.12 7.46
C SER A 177 13.22 3.23 7.73
N LEU A 178 12.59 2.16 8.22
CA LEU A 178 11.20 2.20 8.61
C LEU A 178 10.92 3.27 9.68
N ASP A 179 11.82 3.40 10.67
CA ASP A 179 11.70 4.40 11.74
C ASP A 179 11.71 5.84 11.20
N GLU A 180 12.59 6.13 10.26
CA GLU A 180 12.65 7.45 9.61
C GLU A 180 11.40 7.74 8.77
N VAL A 181 10.88 6.75 8.05
CA VAL A 181 9.64 6.91 7.28
C VAL A 181 8.44 7.11 8.20
N VAL A 182 8.33 6.37 9.28
CA VAL A 182 7.28 6.53 10.30
C VAL A 182 7.34 7.94 10.90
N ARG A 183 8.51 8.39 11.33
CA ARG A 183 8.70 9.75 11.86
C ARG A 183 8.35 10.83 10.84
N TRP A 184 8.76 10.65 9.58
CA TRP A 184 8.42 11.58 8.51
C TRP A 184 6.92 11.67 8.28
N LEU A 185 6.19 10.56 8.24
CA LEU A 185 4.73 10.55 8.11
C LEU A 185 4.04 11.28 9.26
N MET A 186 4.48 11.04 10.50
CA MET A 186 3.94 11.72 11.68
C MET A 186 4.20 13.24 11.65
N ASN A 187 5.36 13.68 11.18
CA ASN A 187 5.66 15.11 10.99
C ASN A 187 4.81 15.75 9.88
N LEU A 188 4.30 14.98 8.93
CA LEU A 188 3.33 15.43 7.93
C LEU A 188 1.88 15.39 8.44
N GLY A 189 1.65 14.94 9.67
CA GLY A 189 0.32 14.84 10.28
C GLY A 189 -0.45 13.56 9.92
N TYR A 190 0.20 12.56 9.36
CA TYR A 190 -0.40 11.24 9.11
C TYR A 190 -0.19 10.31 10.31
N ILE A 191 -1.11 9.39 10.50
CA ILE A 191 -1.03 8.33 11.52
C ILE A 191 -0.58 7.03 10.84
N PRO A 192 0.69 6.61 10.96
CA PRO A 192 1.10 5.29 10.52
C PRO A 192 0.35 4.20 11.30
N SER A 193 -0.29 3.27 10.59
CA SER A 193 -1.07 2.20 11.20
C SER A 193 -0.49 0.84 10.86
N PHE A 194 -0.28 0.03 11.88
CA PHE A 194 0.15 -1.37 11.76
C PHE A 194 -1.01 -2.34 12.05
N CYS A 195 -2.24 -1.85 12.07
CA CYS A 195 -3.43 -2.60 12.45
C CYS A 195 -3.74 -3.73 11.47
N THR A 196 -3.96 -4.95 12.00
CA THR A 196 -4.39 -6.14 11.27
C THR A 196 -5.73 -6.69 11.76
N ALA A 197 -6.47 -5.93 12.57
CA ALA A 197 -7.71 -6.37 13.20
C ALA A 197 -8.77 -6.87 12.21
N CYS A 198 -8.91 -6.24 11.05
CA CYS A 198 -9.87 -6.67 10.03
C CYS A 198 -9.63 -8.10 9.56
N TYR A 199 -8.37 -8.50 9.38
CA TYR A 199 -8.02 -9.88 8.99
C TYR A 199 -8.31 -10.89 10.10
N ARG A 200 -8.05 -10.54 11.35
CA ARG A 200 -8.32 -11.41 12.50
C ARG A 200 -9.82 -11.63 12.69
N GLU A 201 -10.62 -10.58 12.51
CA GLU A 201 -12.06 -10.59 12.67
C GLU A 201 -12.81 -11.09 11.42
N GLY A 202 -12.11 -11.54 10.39
CA GLY A 202 -12.72 -11.97 9.13
C GLY A 202 -13.51 -10.87 8.42
N ARG A 203 -13.14 -9.60 8.64
CA ARG A 203 -13.69 -8.45 7.93
C ARG A 203 -12.87 -8.23 6.66
N THR A 204 -13.09 -9.07 5.66
CA THR A 204 -12.45 -9.03 4.34
C THR A 204 -13.53 -9.01 3.26
N GLY A 205 -13.15 -8.77 2.02
CA GLY A 205 -14.07 -8.77 0.88
C GLY A 205 -15.23 -7.80 1.05
N ASP A 206 -16.44 -8.24 0.75
CA ASP A 206 -17.65 -7.42 0.81
C ASP A 206 -17.90 -6.81 2.19
N ARG A 207 -17.64 -7.55 3.26
CA ARG A 207 -17.84 -7.06 4.63
C ARG A 207 -16.92 -5.86 4.94
N PHE A 208 -15.68 -5.88 4.47
CA PHE A 208 -14.75 -4.76 4.61
C PHE A 208 -15.16 -3.58 3.73
N MET A 209 -15.48 -3.84 2.45
CA MET A 209 -15.87 -2.81 1.50
C MET A 209 -17.14 -2.08 1.91
N SER A 210 -18.11 -2.78 2.49
CA SER A 210 -19.32 -2.19 3.06
C SER A 210 -19.01 -1.16 4.15
N LEU A 211 -18.07 -1.46 5.05
CA LEU A 211 -17.62 -0.53 6.09
C LEU A 211 -16.88 0.68 5.49
N CYS A 212 -16.08 0.47 4.45
CA CYS A 212 -15.37 1.55 3.77
C CYS A 212 -16.34 2.47 3.02
N LYS A 213 -17.26 1.92 2.23
CA LYS A 213 -18.25 2.68 1.44
C LYS A 213 -19.20 3.48 2.33
N SER A 214 -19.56 2.96 3.49
CA SER A 214 -20.43 3.66 4.47
C SER A 214 -19.69 4.68 5.34
N GLY A 215 -18.36 4.69 5.33
CA GLY A 215 -17.52 5.52 6.22
C GLY A 215 -17.45 5.02 7.68
N GLN A 216 -18.15 3.95 8.03
CA GLN A 216 -18.15 3.40 9.40
C GLN A 216 -16.79 2.85 9.83
N ILE A 217 -15.94 2.52 8.86
CA ILE A 217 -14.59 2.02 9.11
C ILE A 217 -13.77 2.97 10.01
N GLN A 218 -14.01 4.27 9.96
CA GLN A 218 -13.31 5.27 10.78
C GLN A 218 -13.48 5.02 12.29
N ASN A 219 -14.64 4.54 12.72
CA ASN A 219 -14.92 4.26 14.12
C ASN A 219 -14.06 3.14 14.70
N CYS A 220 -13.55 2.26 13.85
CA CYS A 220 -12.62 1.18 14.23
C CYS A 220 -11.17 1.55 13.90
N CYS A 221 -10.94 2.08 12.70
CA CYS A 221 -9.58 2.30 12.19
C CYS A 221 -8.82 3.39 12.93
N HIS A 222 -9.48 4.50 13.29
CA HIS A 222 -8.78 5.60 13.97
C HIS A 222 -8.24 5.17 15.34
N PRO A 223 -9.05 4.67 16.30
CA PRO A 223 -8.51 4.21 17.58
C PRO A 223 -7.50 3.05 17.44
N ASN A 224 -7.74 2.08 16.55
CA ASN A 224 -6.82 0.98 16.33
C ASN A 224 -5.48 1.44 15.73
N ALA A 225 -5.50 2.44 14.87
CA ALA A 225 -4.27 3.02 14.32
C ALA A 225 -3.41 3.65 15.42
N LEU A 226 -4.04 4.38 16.35
CA LEU A 226 -3.32 5.00 17.48
C LEU A 226 -2.73 3.96 18.44
N MET A 227 -3.48 2.89 18.73
CA MET A 227 -3.00 1.81 19.60
C MET A 227 -1.82 1.07 18.96
N THR A 228 -1.93 0.67 17.69
CA THR A 228 -0.84 -0.04 17.00
C THR A 228 0.36 0.85 16.70
N LEU A 229 0.17 2.16 16.57
CA LEU A 229 1.27 3.11 16.53
C LEU A 229 1.99 3.17 17.88
N GLU A 230 1.26 3.23 19.00
CA GLU A 230 1.88 3.24 20.33
C GLU A 230 2.68 1.96 20.59
N GLU A 231 2.16 0.77 20.20
CA GLU A 231 2.91 -0.49 20.26
C GLU A 231 4.24 -0.37 19.49
N TYR A 232 4.21 0.16 18.27
CA TYR A 232 5.43 0.39 17.49
C TYR A 232 6.39 1.36 18.21
N LEU A 233 5.86 2.44 18.79
CA LEU A 233 6.68 3.43 19.49
C LEU A 233 7.37 2.85 20.73
N VAL A 234 6.71 1.95 21.44
CA VAL A 234 7.27 1.30 22.64
C VAL A 234 8.32 0.27 22.26
N ASP A 235 8.04 -0.57 21.25
CA ASP A 235 8.84 -1.75 20.96
C ASP A 235 10.02 -1.49 20.02
N TYR A 236 9.86 -0.58 19.03
CA TYR A 236 10.79 -0.47 17.90
C TYR A 236 11.34 0.93 17.65
N ALA A 237 10.64 1.97 18.10
CA ALA A 237 10.98 3.32 17.69
C ALA A 237 12.21 3.89 18.41
N SER A 238 13.00 4.69 17.68
CA SER A 238 14.00 5.56 18.27
C SER A 238 13.37 6.60 19.21
N ASN A 239 14.18 7.19 20.10
CA ASN A 239 13.70 8.22 21.02
C ASN A 239 13.08 9.43 20.30
N ASP A 240 13.65 9.84 19.17
CA ASP A 240 13.14 10.95 18.37
C ASP A 240 11.76 10.64 17.77
N THR A 241 11.60 9.44 17.22
CA THR A 241 10.36 8.97 16.65
C THR A 241 9.28 8.81 17.74
N ARG A 242 9.65 8.28 18.91
CA ARG A 242 8.77 8.15 20.07
C ARG A 242 8.24 9.50 20.52
N ASN A 243 9.10 10.50 20.66
CA ASN A 243 8.71 11.84 21.09
C ASN A 243 7.71 12.51 20.13
N VAL A 244 7.90 12.34 18.84
CA VAL A 244 6.97 12.86 17.83
C VAL A 244 5.65 12.10 17.89
N GLY A 245 5.71 10.77 17.94
CA GLY A 245 4.53 9.90 17.92
C GLY A 245 3.63 10.08 19.12
N GLN A 246 4.18 10.16 20.33
CA GLN A 246 3.40 10.38 21.55
C GLN A 246 2.61 11.70 21.51
N LYS A 247 3.22 12.77 21.03
CA LYS A 247 2.52 14.06 20.85
C LYS A 247 1.38 13.95 19.83
N LEU A 248 1.62 13.26 18.71
CA LEU A 248 0.59 13.04 17.69
C LEU A 248 -0.58 12.23 18.27
N ILE A 249 -0.29 11.13 18.97
CA ILE A 249 -1.32 10.27 19.56
C ILE A 249 -2.19 11.08 20.55
N GLU A 250 -1.60 11.90 21.40
CA GLU A 250 -2.34 12.74 22.37
C GLU A 250 -3.29 13.71 21.64
N GLN A 251 -2.83 14.33 20.57
CA GLN A 251 -3.66 15.24 19.76
C GLN A 251 -4.80 14.51 19.04
N GLU A 252 -4.52 13.32 18.52
CA GLU A 252 -5.49 12.54 17.74
C GLU A 252 -6.53 11.85 18.63
N LEU A 253 -6.20 11.46 19.85
CA LEU A 253 -7.15 10.94 20.84
C LEU A 253 -8.29 11.94 21.10
N GLU A 254 -7.98 13.23 21.17
CA GLU A 254 -9.01 14.26 21.41
C GLU A 254 -9.95 14.44 20.19
N LYS A 255 -9.55 14.00 19.00
CA LYS A 255 -10.38 14.04 17.79
C LYS A 255 -11.36 12.87 17.67
N ILE A 256 -11.26 11.85 18.52
CA ILE A 256 -12.23 10.74 18.53
C ILE A 256 -13.58 11.26 19.03
N PRO A 257 -14.64 11.28 18.18
CA PRO A 257 -15.89 11.97 18.54
C PRO A 257 -16.70 11.23 19.60
N ASN A 258 -16.60 9.90 19.64
CA ASN A 258 -17.32 9.09 20.64
C ASN A 258 -16.53 9.03 21.94
N GLU A 259 -17.06 9.63 23.00
CA GLU A 259 -16.41 9.72 24.31
C GLU A 259 -16.06 8.35 24.91
N LYS A 260 -16.96 7.38 24.78
CA LYS A 260 -16.72 6.01 25.28
C LYS A 260 -15.56 5.34 24.55
N VAL A 261 -15.50 5.47 23.21
CA VAL A 261 -14.41 4.93 22.42
C VAL A 261 -13.10 5.63 22.75
N ARG A 262 -13.13 6.95 22.92
CA ARG A 262 -11.96 7.74 23.32
C ARG A 262 -11.43 7.32 24.68
N THR A 263 -12.30 7.10 25.68
CA THR A 263 -11.89 6.64 27.00
C THR A 263 -11.21 5.28 26.92
N ILE A 264 -11.81 4.32 26.23
CA ILE A 264 -11.24 2.97 26.06
C ILE A 264 -9.87 3.06 25.34
N ALA A 265 -9.77 3.86 24.29
CA ALA A 265 -8.50 4.04 23.58
C ALA A 265 -7.40 4.64 24.49
N LYS A 266 -7.73 5.60 25.34
CA LYS A 266 -6.80 6.16 26.33
C LYS A 266 -6.33 5.12 27.35
N GLU A 267 -7.24 4.28 27.85
CA GLU A 267 -6.92 3.21 28.79
C GLU A 267 -5.96 2.19 28.13
N HIS A 268 -6.26 1.74 26.93
CA HIS A 268 -5.38 0.80 26.20
C HIS A 268 -4.02 1.38 25.87
N ILE A 269 -3.93 2.64 25.45
CA ILE A 269 -2.65 3.32 25.22
C ILE A 269 -1.84 3.43 26.51
N PHE A 270 -2.49 3.72 27.63
CA PHE A 270 -1.82 3.73 28.93
C PHE A 270 -1.27 2.34 29.29
N ASP A 271 -2.04 1.29 29.06
CA ASP A 271 -1.63 -0.09 29.31
C ASP A 271 -0.43 -0.50 28.44
N ILE A 272 -0.44 -0.15 27.13
CA ILE A 272 0.68 -0.38 26.22
C ILE A 272 1.96 0.30 26.74
N ARG A 273 1.90 1.57 27.14
CA ARG A 273 3.03 2.33 27.68
C ARG A 273 3.63 1.71 28.93
N ASN A 274 2.82 1.03 29.72
CA ASN A 274 3.24 0.43 30.98
C ASN A 274 3.54 -1.07 30.87
N ASN A 275 3.64 -1.61 29.65
CA ASN A 275 3.84 -3.05 29.41
C ASN A 275 2.81 -3.94 30.13
N LEU A 276 1.63 -3.43 30.37
CA LEU A 276 0.51 -4.21 30.87
C LEU A 276 -0.02 -5.00 29.70
N SER A 277 0.13 -6.33 29.77
CA SER A 277 -0.18 -7.26 28.70
C SER A 277 -1.56 -6.98 28.10
N LEU A 278 -1.60 -6.42 26.91
CA LEU A 278 -2.79 -6.38 26.09
C LEU A 278 -2.81 -7.66 25.25
N ILE A 279 -3.88 -8.40 25.36
CA ILE A 279 -4.19 -9.40 24.34
C ILE A 279 -4.47 -8.58 23.10
N HIS A 280 -3.58 -8.69 22.13
CA HIS A 280 -3.69 -8.00 20.83
C HIS A 280 -5.12 -8.11 20.29
N ILE A 281 -5.73 -6.98 20.12
CA ILE A 281 -7.06 -6.84 19.55
C ILE A 281 -7.04 -7.19 18.05
#